data_c72a6c7147e7b8512583aef3c7cc2994
#
_entry.id   c72a6c7147e7b8512583aef3c7cc2994
#
_cell.length_a   1.000
_cell.length_b   1.000
_cell.length_c   1.000
_cell.angle_alpha   90.00
_cell.angle_beta   90.00
_cell.angle_gamma   90.00
#
_symmetry.space_group_name_H-M   'P 1'
#
loop_
_entity.id
_entity.type
_entity.pdbx_description
1 polymer ?
#
loop_
_entity_poly.entity_id
_entity_poly.type
_entity_poly.pdbx_seq_one_letter_code
_entity_poly.pdbx_strand_id
1 'polypeptide(L)'
;MYIGMDIEPDHTQLSYYNIQKREPESVSDTADEASYLLPNTLYVATKTEQTEGEADRKWYVGSQAVRRGIDGSGMLVDDIYNRVMLNDDVWINDKKYRARDLFVKMARLHLEEFLKSFDEYTIEKLVVTVADTDPYIIDALRKLRIELKLDEEQFEIQGHERSAVYYIFHQPEVLRNNSVA
;
A
#
# COMPACT_ATOMS: atom_id res chain seq x y z
N MET A 1 14.50 -4.38 8.09
CA MET A 1 13.08 -4.76 8.29
C MET A 1 12.57 -5.47 7.05
N TYR A 2 11.84 -6.59 7.21
CA TYR A 2 11.14 -7.30 6.15
C TYR A 2 9.68 -6.92 6.20
N ILE A 3 9.12 -6.44 5.08
CA ILE A 3 7.75 -5.91 5.00
C ILE A 3 7.00 -6.65 3.89
N GLY A 4 5.78 -7.07 4.17
CA GLY A 4 4.79 -7.52 3.21
C GLY A 4 3.74 -6.43 2.99
N MET A 5 3.42 -6.15 1.74
CA MET A 5 2.36 -5.24 1.35
C MET A 5 1.44 -5.94 0.35
N ASP A 6 0.24 -6.22 0.76
CA ASP A 6 -0.78 -6.86 -0.06
C ASP A 6 -1.76 -5.82 -0.56
N ILE A 7 -1.84 -5.61 -1.87
CA ILE A 7 -2.64 -4.57 -2.50
C ILE A 7 -3.79 -5.20 -3.29
N GLU A 8 -4.98 -5.11 -2.72
CA GLU A 8 -6.24 -5.46 -3.35
C GLU A 8 -6.87 -4.25 -4.08
N PRO A 9 -7.92 -4.42 -4.87
CA PRO A 9 -8.56 -3.29 -5.55
C PRO A 9 -9.08 -2.20 -4.60
N ASP A 10 -9.61 -2.55 -3.45
CA ASP A 10 -10.27 -1.65 -2.50
C ASP A 10 -9.48 -1.39 -1.21
N HIS A 11 -8.53 -2.24 -0.88
CA HIS A 11 -7.72 -2.09 0.34
C HIS A 11 -6.28 -2.56 0.17
N THR A 12 -5.45 -2.15 1.10
CA THR A 12 -4.07 -2.63 1.26
C THR A 12 -3.92 -3.21 2.67
N GLN A 13 -3.18 -4.31 2.80
CA GLN A 13 -2.78 -4.86 4.08
C GLN A 13 -1.26 -4.81 4.20
N LEU A 14 -0.77 -4.37 5.35
CA LEU A 14 0.65 -4.34 5.67
C LEU A 14 0.98 -5.34 6.77
N SER A 15 2.13 -5.97 6.63
CA SER A 15 2.71 -6.84 7.65
C SER A 15 4.22 -6.65 7.70
N TYR A 16 4.83 -6.98 8.83
CA TYR A 16 6.28 -6.98 8.98
C TYR A 16 6.74 -8.14 9.84
N TYR A 17 8.00 -8.55 9.68
CA TYR A 17 8.57 -9.58 10.53
C TYR A 17 9.15 -8.98 11.81
N ASN A 18 8.55 -9.30 12.94
CA ASN A 18 9.03 -8.89 14.25
C ASN A 18 10.17 -9.83 14.69
N ILE A 19 11.39 -9.31 14.66
CA ILE A 19 12.59 -10.10 15.01
C ILE A 19 12.59 -10.53 16.48
N GLN A 20 12.04 -9.72 17.38
CA GLN A 20 12.01 -10.03 18.82
C GLN A 20 11.04 -11.18 19.13
N LYS A 21 9.85 -11.15 18.51
CA LYS A 21 8.84 -12.20 18.66
C LYS A 21 9.09 -13.39 17.73
N ARG A 22 9.90 -13.21 16.67
CA ARG A 22 10.19 -14.20 15.61
C ARG A 22 8.95 -14.62 14.84
N GLU A 23 8.02 -13.69 14.61
CA GLU A 23 6.78 -13.95 13.91
C GLU A 23 6.36 -12.74 13.06
N PRO A 24 5.55 -12.93 12.01
CA PRO A 24 4.96 -11.83 11.27
C PRO A 24 3.86 -11.17 12.11
N GLU A 25 3.78 -9.86 12.03
CA GLU A 25 2.72 -9.05 12.63
C GLU A 25 2.01 -8.25 11.56
N SER A 26 0.68 -8.24 11.60
CA SER A 26 -0.13 -7.35 10.76
C SER A 26 -0.21 -5.96 11.37
N VAL A 27 -0.26 -4.97 10.50
CA VAL A 27 -0.36 -3.55 10.87
C VAL A 27 -1.83 -3.15 10.90
N SER A 28 -2.29 -2.66 12.04
CA SER A 28 -3.63 -2.11 12.16
C SER A 28 -3.71 -0.70 11.59
N ASP A 29 -4.91 -0.30 11.19
CA ASP A 29 -5.19 1.08 10.77
C ASP A 29 -5.05 2.03 11.97
N THR A 30 -4.33 3.14 11.79
CA THR A 30 -4.15 4.14 12.84
C THR A 30 -5.46 4.85 13.24
N ALA A 31 -6.46 4.80 12.37
CA ALA A 31 -7.76 5.41 12.58
C ALA A 31 -8.81 4.41 13.10
N ASP A 32 -8.58 3.10 12.91
CA ASP A 32 -9.38 1.99 13.40
C ASP A 32 -8.48 0.82 13.77
N GLU A 33 -8.04 0.79 15.02
CA GLU A 33 -7.11 -0.25 15.53
C GLU A 33 -7.66 -1.67 15.43
N ALA A 34 -8.97 -1.84 15.22
CA ALA A 34 -9.60 -3.15 15.00
C ALA A 34 -9.50 -3.61 13.53
N SER A 35 -9.16 -2.71 12.60
CA SER A 35 -9.05 -3.02 11.17
C SER A 35 -7.58 -3.15 10.76
N TYR A 36 -7.30 -4.22 10.01
CA TYR A 36 -6.02 -4.44 9.32
C TYR A 36 -6.12 -4.13 7.82
N LEU A 37 -7.29 -3.71 7.34
CA LEU A 37 -7.57 -3.38 5.96
C LEU A 37 -7.51 -1.86 5.79
N LEU A 38 -6.49 -1.38 5.12
CA LEU A 38 -6.26 0.04 4.87
C LEU A 38 -6.95 0.43 3.56
N PRO A 39 -7.99 1.27 3.56
CA PRO A 39 -8.71 1.64 2.34
C PRO A 39 -7.79 2.24 1.26
N ASN A 40 -7.92 1.79 0.01
CA ASN A 40 -7.16 2.29 -1.14
C ASN A 40 -7.73 3.59 -1.68
N THR A 41 -7.79 4.59 -0.80
CA THR A 41 -8.42 5.87 -1.04
C THR A 41 -7.42 6.99 -0.72
N LEU A 42 -7.39 8.00 -1.59
CA LEU A 42 -6.65 9.23 -1.37
C LEU A 42 -7.61 10.41 -1.16
N TYR A 43 -7.22 11.32 -0.31
CA TYR A 43 -7.86 12.63 -0.18
C TYR A 43 -6.82 13.72 -0.42
N VAL A 44 -7.19 14.67 -1.25
CA VAL A 44 -6.37 15.86 -1.49
C VAL A 44 -7.05 17.08 -0.90
N ALA A 45 -6.38 17.75 0.04
CA ALA A 45 -6.87 18.94 0.69
C ALA A 45 -6.99 20.11 -0.30
N THR A 46 -7.99 20.96 -0.11
CA THR A 46 -8.07 22.24 -0.80
C THR A 46 -7.01 23.21 -0.30
N LYS A 47 -6.77 24.28 -1.06
CA LYS A 47 -5.87 25.37 -0.61
C LYS A 47 -6.32 26.01 0.71
N THR A 48 -7.62 26.01 0.98
CA THR A 48 -8.19 26.59 2.21
C THR A 48 -7.94 25.72 3.45
N GLU A 49 -7.69 24.41 3.25
CA GLU A 49 -7.38 23.47 4.32
C GLU A 49 -5.86 23.35 4.56
N GLN A 50 -5.05 24.01 3.73
CA GLN A 50 -3.59 24.00 3.85
C GLN A 50 -3.13 25.11 4.79
N THR A 51 -2.08 24.82 5.56
CA THR A 51 -1.42 25.83 6.40
C THR A 51 -0.67 26.83 5.52
N GLU A 52 -0.66 28.11 5.87
CA GLU A 52 0.11 29.13 5.17
C GLU A 52 1.59 28.70 5.09
N GLY A 53 2.13 28.61 3.86
CA GLY A 53 3.52 28.22 3.59
C GLY A 53 3.72 26.82 3.01
N GLU A 54 2.70 25.98 2.91
CA GLU A 54 2.79 24.70 2.20
C GLU A 54 2.75 24.93 0.68
N ALA A 55 3.88 24.67 0.00
CA ALA A 55 3.98 24.81 -1.46
C ALA A 55 3.22 23.71 -2.22
N ASP A 56 3.08 22.52 -1.60
CA ASP A 56 2.47 21.34 -2.19
C ASP A 56 1.15 21.00 -1.51
N ARG A 57 0.22 20.43 -2.30
CA ARG A 57 -1.07 19.96 -1.79
C ARG A 57 -0.85 18.83 -0.78
N LYS A 58 -1.49 18.93 0.37
CA LYS A 58 -1.48 17.89 1.39
C LYS A 58 -2.37 16.71 0.98
N TRP A 59 -1.79 15.52 1.06
CA TRP A 59 -2.44 14.27 0.73
C TRP A 59 -2.62 13.41 1.98
N TYR A 60 -3.73 12.70 2.01
CA TYR A 60 -4.04 11.72 3.05
C TYR A 60 -4.43 10.40 2.38
N VAL A 61 -4.25 9.28 3.09
CA VAL A 61 -4.50 7.94 2.59
C VAL A 61 -5.32 7.13 3.60
N GLY A 62 -5.98 6.09 3.13
CA GLY A 62 -6.68 5.13 3.98
C GLY A 62 -7.85 5.75 4.74
N SER A 63 -8.08 5.30 5.95
CA SER A 63 -9.21 5.78 6.78
C SER A 63 -9.13 7.27 7.09
N GLN A 64 -7.94 7.87 7.12
CA GLN A 64 -7.80 9.33 7.25
C GLN A 64 -8.36 10.04 6.01
N ALA A 65 -8.11 9.50 4.80
CA ALA A 65 -8.67 10.04 3.56
C ALA A 65 -10.20 9.94 3.55
N VAL A 66 -10.74 8.79 3.93
CA VAL A 66 -12.20 8.56 4.00
C VAL A 66 -12.87 9.54 4.97
N ARG A 67 -12.34 9.70 6.19
CA ARG A 67 -12.89 10.65 7.19
C ARG A 67 -12.89 12.08 6.67
N ARG A 68 -11.77 12.52 6.06
CA ARG A 68 -11.69 13.86 5.49
C ARG A 68 -12.57 14.05 4.28
N GLY A 69 -12.85 13.00 3.50
CA GLY A 69 -13.80 13.02 2.40
C GLY A 69 -15.23 13.29 2.85
N ILE A 70 -15.59 12.92 4.09
CA ILE A 70 -16.92 13.19 4.68
C ILE A 70 -17.03 14.64 5.15
N ASP A 71 -16.01 15.16 5.84
CA ASP A 71 -16.08 16.42 6.58
C ASP A 71 -15.37 17.59 5.86
N GLY A 72 -14.48 17.28 4.91
CA GLY A 72 -13.63 18.25 4.25
C GLY A 72 -14.19 18.81 2.95
N SER A 73 -13.57 19.89 2.49
CA SER A 73 -13.88 20.54 1.21
C SER A 73 -12.97 20.09 0.06
N GLY A 74 -12.06 19.15 0.32
CA GLY A 74 -11.14 18.62 -0.67
C GLY A 74 -11.78 17.56 -1.57
N MET A 75 -10.95 16.83 -2.29
CA MET A 75 -11.39 15.80 -3.23
C MET A 75 -10.95 14.42 -2.77
N LEU A 76 -11.92 13.50 -2.69
CA LEU A 76 -11.69 12.07 -2.48
C LEU A 76 -11.40 11.41 -3.83
N VAL A 77 -10.41 10.52 -3.86
CA VAL A 77 -10.05 9.72 -5.03
C VAL A 77 -10.04 8.25 -4.61
N ASP A 78 -10.94 7.50 -5.15
CA ASP A 78 -11.14 6.08 -4.94
C ASP A 78 -10.94 5.29 -6.24
N ASP A 79 -11.13 3.96 -6.16
CA ASP A 79 -11.05 3.05 -7.31
C ASP A 79 -9.73 3.13 -8.08
N ILE A 80 -8.66 3.49 -7.38
CA ILE A 80 -7.35 3.80 -7.97
C ILE A 80 -6.77 2.58 -8.68
N TYR A 81 -6.94 1.38 -8.12
CA TYR A 81 -6.45 0.12 -8.69
C TYR A 81 -7.04 -0.14 -10.08
N ASN A 82 -8.37 -0.11 -10.20
CA ASN A 82 -9.06 -0.34 -11.48
C ASN A 82 -8.74 0.76 -12.49
N ARG A 83 -8.59 2.00 -12.06
CA ARG A 83 -8.17 3.10 -12.94
C ARG A 83 -6.79 2.87 -13.53
N VAL A 84 -5.86 2.28 -12.78
CA VAL A 84 -4.54 1.90 -13.32
C VAL A 84 -4.68 0.84 -14.39
N MET A 85 -5.45 -0.23 -14.15
CA MET A 85 -5.70 -1.29 -15.13
C MET A 85 -6.35 -0.78 -16.43
N LEU A 86 -7.25 0.19 -16.30
CA LEU A 86 -7.89 0.86 -17.44
C LEU A 86 -7.02 1.95 -18.07
N ASN A 87 -5.85 2.23 -17.49
CA ASN A 87 -4.97 3.36 -17.87
C ASN A 87 -5.73 4.69 -17.92
N ASP A 88 -6.65 4.87 -16.96
CA ASP A 88 -7.51 6.05 -16.89
C ASP A 88 -6.86 7.15 -16.04
N ASP A 89 -7.03 8.40 -16.46
CA ASP A 89 -6.46 9.56 -15.78
C ASP A 89 -7.53 10.23 -14.92
N VAL A 90 -7.10 10.78 -13.79
CA VAL A 90 -7.98 11.44 -12.82
C VAL A 90 -7.77 12.96 -12.85
N TRP A 91 -8.85 13.70 -13.01
CA TRP A 91 -8.84 15.14 -12.85
C TRP A 91 -9.09 15.52 -11.39
N ILE A 92 -8.13 16.24 -10.81
CA ILE A 92 -8.24 16.77 -9.45
C ILE A 92 -8.16 18.29 -9.57
N ASN A 93 -9.30 18.94 -9.44
CA ASN A 93 -9.47 20.35 -9.81
C ASN A 93 -9.02 20.56 -11.27
N ASP A 94 -8.09 21.49 -11.48
CA ASP A 94 -7.62 21.85 -12.83
C ASP A 94 -6.38 21.05 -13.28
N LYS A 95 -5.97 20.04 -12.51
CA LYS A 95 -4.77 19.25 -12.80
C LYS A 95 -5.11 17.80 -13.09
N LYS A 96 -4.57 17.29 -14.20
CA LYS A 96 -4.67 15.90 -14.60
C LYS A 96 -3.57 15.07 -13.94
N TYR A 97 -3.95 13.96 -13.32
CA TYR A 97 -3.04 12.99 -12.72
C TYR A 97 -3.20 11.64 -13.41
N ARG A 98 -2.09 10.98 -13.71
CA ARG A 98 -2.14 9.61 -14.18
C ARG A 98 -2.55 8.70 -13.03
N ALA A 99 -3.44 7.74 -13.27
CA ALA A 99 -3.85 6.76 -12.27
C ALA A 99 -2.64 6.02 -11.67
N ARG A 100 -1.67 5.67 -12.51
CA ARG A 100 -0.40 5.08 -12.10
C ARG A 100 0.31 5.90 -11.01
N ASP A 101 0.38 7.21 -11.19
CA ASP A 101 1.08 8.11 -10.26
C ASP A 101 0.32 8.24 -8.93
N LEU A 102 -1.00 8.16 -8.97
CA LEU A 102 -1.86 8.12 -7.79
C LEU A 102 -1.73 6.79 -7.04
N PHE A 103 -1.65 5.67 -7.75
CA PHE A 103 -1.41 4.35 -7.17
C PHE A 103 -0.06 4.31 -6.42
N VAL A 104 1.01 4.78 -7.07
CA VAL A 104 2.33 4.88 -6.44
C VAL A 104 2.28 5.76 -5.19
N LYS A 105 1.61 6.91 -5.28
CA LYS A 105 1.42 7.82 -4.14
C LYS A 105 0.67 7.14 -3.00
N MET A 106 -0.43 6.44 -3.30
CA MET A 106 -1.24 5.71 -2.32
C MET A 106 -0.40 4.65 -1.60
N ALA A 107 0.26 3.77 -2.35
CA ALA A 107 1.08 2.70 -1.78
C ALA A 107 2.23 3.26 -0.92
N ARG A 108 2.89 4.32 -1.41
CA ARG A 108 3.96 5.00 -0.66
C ARG A 108 3.44 5.62 0.64
N LEU A 109 2.30 6.30 0.60
CA LEU A 109 1.73 6.92 1.80
C LEU A 109 1.31 5.88 2.84
N HIS A 110 0.72 4.75 2.44
CA HIS A 110 0.44 3.65 3.36
C HIS A 110 1.71 3.15 4.05
N LEU A 111 2.78 2.96 3.28
CA LEU A 111 4.07 2.53 3.82
C LEU A 111 4.67 3.60 4.74
N GLU A 112 4.63 4.87 4.36
CA GLU A 112 5.14 5.98 5.17
C GLU A 112 4.38 6.12 6.50
N GLU A 113 3.04 5.96 6.50
CA GLU A 113 2.25 5.99 7.74
C GLU A 113 2.64 4.85 8.68
N PHE A 114 2.84 3.64 8.17
CA PHE A 114 3.32 2.51 8.94
C PHE A 114 4.72 2.76 9.53
N LEU A 115 5.64 3.25 8.71
CA LEU A 115 7.03 3.46 9.11
C LEU A 115 7.20 4.56 10.17
N LYS A 116 6.23 5.46 10.34
CA LYS A 116 6.22 6.44 11.45
C LYS A 116 6.18 5.82 12.85
N SER A 117 5.78 4.55 12.95
CA SER A 117 5.78 3.80 14.21
C SER A 117 7.18 3.41 14.70
N PHE A 118 8.21 3.63 13.88
CA PHE A 118 9.58 3.22 14.15
C PHE A 118 10.50 4.44 14.15
N ASP A 119 11.29 4.59 15.20
CA ASP A 119 12.27 5.68 15.32
C ASP A 119 13.39 5.57 14.28
N GLU A 120 13.86 4.32 14.05
CA GLU A 120 14.88 4.01 13.04
C GLU A 120 14.49 2.73 12.30
N TYR A 121 14.61 2.74 10.97
CA TYR A 121 14.36 1.57 10.15
C TYR A 121 15.24 1.55 8.90
N THR A 122 15.54 0.34 8.44
CA THR A 122 16.09 0.08 7.11
C THR A 122 15.24 -1.02 6.49
N ILE A 123 14.68 -0.77 5.30
CA ILE A 123 13.95 -1.78 4.55
C ILE A 123 14.96 -2.73 3.92
N GLU A 124 15.03 -3.95 4.43
CA GLU A 124 15.86 -5.01 3.88
C GLU A 124 15.16 -5.70 2.71
N LYS A 125 13.85 -5.90 2.83
CA LYS A 125 13.01 -6.46 1.77
C LYS A 125 11.59 -5.93 1.88
N LEU A 126 11.03 -5.52 0.75
CA LEU A 126 9.61 -5.24 0.57
C LEU A 126 9.05 -6.20 -0.47
N VAL A 127 8.14 -7.07 -0.05
CA VAL A 127 7.40 -7.96 -0.94
C VAL A 127 6.01 -7.37 -1.14
N VAL A 128 5.67 -7.06 -2.39
CA VAL A 128 4.35 -6.53 -2.74
C VAL A 128 3.58 -7.63 -3.47
N THR A 129 2.41 -7.97 -2.93
CA THR A 129 1.45 -8.88 -3.56
C THR A 129 0.30 -8.09 -4.15
N VAL A 130 -0.22 -8.56 -5.29
CA VAL A 130 -1.33 -7.93 -6.01
C VAL A 130 -2.29 -8.98 -6.54
N ALA A 131 -3.58 -8.62 -6.62
CA ALA A 131 -4.63 -9.49 -7.13
C ALA A 131 -4.40 -9.88 -8.60
N ASP A 132 -3.89 -8.94 -9.39
CA ASP A 132 -3.64 -9.15 -10.81
C ASP A 132 -2.23 -8.63 -11.18
N THR A 133 -1.51 -9.42 -11.98
CA THR A 133 -0.20 -9.06 -12.52
C THR A 133 -0.32 -8.31 -13.86
N ASP A 134 -1.36 -7.50 -14.01
CA ASP A 134 -1.56 -6.63 -15.16
C ASP A 134 -0.31 -5.77 -15.44
N PRO A 135 0.09 -5.58 -16.70
CA PRO A 135 1.28 -4.81 -17.07
C PRO A 135 1.31 -3.38 -16.53
N TYR A 136 0.16 -2.71 -16.41
CA TYR A 136 0.07 -1.34 -15.87
C TYR A 136 0.28 -1.33 -14.35
N ILE A 137 -0.22 -2.33 -13.63
CA ILE A 137 0.03 -2.50 -12.19
C ILE A 137 1.52 -2.79 -11.95
N ILE A 138 2.11 -3.71 -12.71
CA ILE A 138 3.55 -4.02 -12.63
C ILE A 138 4.42 -2.79 -12.90
N ASP A 139 4.06 -1.98 -13.90
CA ASP A 139 4.77 -0.73 -14.20
C ASP A 139 4.66 0.29 -13.05
N ALA A 140 3.47 0.40 -12.44
CA ALA A 140 3.26 1.24 -11.26
C ALA A 140 4.13 0.78 -10.07
N LEU A 141 4.22 -0.54 -9.82
CA LEU A 141 5.04 -1.09 -8.74
C LEU A 141 6.55 -0.91 -8.99
N ARG A 142 7.01 -1.03 -10.24
CA ARG A 142 8.40 -0.69 -10.60
C ARG A 142 8.70 0.79 -10.32
N LYS A 143 7.75 1.68 -10.60
CA LYS A 143 7.90 3.09 -10.25
C LYS A 143 7.92 3.30 -8.75
N LEU A 144 7.07 2.59 -7.97
CA LEU A 144 7.09 2.63 -6.51
C LEU A 144 8.48 2.25 -5.97
N ARG A 145 9.09 1.16 -6.47
CA ARG A 145 10.45 0.76 -6.10
C ARG A 145 11.45 1.90 -6.26
N ILE A 146 11.41 2.58 -7.43
CA ILE A 146 12.32 3.70 -7.73
C ILE A 146 12.11 4.88 -6.77
N GLU A 147 10.84 5.23 -6.48
CA GLU A 147 10.52 6.32 -5.55
C GLU A 147 10.95 6.00 -4.11
N LEU A 148 10.87 4.73 -3.70
CA LEU A 148 11.35 4.25 -2.41
C LEU A 148 12.88 4.09 -2.36
N LYS A 149 13.58 4.24 -3.49
CA LYS A 149 15.02 4.05 -3.64
C LYS A 149 15.51 2.66 -3.23
N LEU A 150 14.67 1.64 -3.45
CA LEU A 150 15.01 0.24 -3.21
C LEU A 150 15.68 -0.35 -4.46
N ASP A 151 16.67 -1.20 -4.25
CA ASP A 151 17.26 -1.98 -5.33
C ASP A 151 16.39 -3.20 -5.73
N GLU A 152 16.83 -3.98 -6.71
CA GLU A 152 16.06 -5.13 -7.21
C GLU A 152 16.04 -6.30 -6.22
N GLU A 153 17.03 -6.43 -5.37
CA GLU A 153 17.09 -7.49 -4.36
C GLU A 153 16.16 -7.15 -3.17
N GLN A 154 15.99 -5.86 -2.90
CA GLN A 154 15.14 -5.36 -1.82
C GLN A 154 13.64 -5.30 -2.17
N PHE A 155 13.27 -5.43 -3.45
CA PHE A 155 11.88 -5.27 -3.88
C PHE A 155 11.41 -6.47 -4.72
N GLU A 156 10.34 -7.11 -4.28
CA GLU A 156 9.77 -8.28 -4.98
C GLU A 156 8.28 -8.08 -5.23
N ILE A 157 7.83 -8.43 -6.45
CA ILE A 157 6.43 -8.40 -6.84
C ILE A 157 5.94 -9.83 -7.01
N GLN A 158 4.79 -10.16 -6.42
CA GLN A 158 4.15 -11.46 -6.52
C GLN A 158 2.66 -11.30 -6.82
N GLY A 159 2.09 -12.26 -7.58
CA GLY A 159 0.64 -12.44 -7.64
C GLY A 159 0.13 -13.20 -6.43
N HIS A 160 -1.14 -12.99 -6.06
CA HIS A 160 -1.79 -13.68 -4.92
C HIS A 160 -1.71 -15.20 -5.01
N GLU A 161 -1.87 -15.77 -6.20
CA GLU A 161 -1.79 -17.23 -6.39
C GLU A 161 -0.46 -17.80 -5.86
N ARG A 162 0.65 -17.13 -6.17
CA ARG A 162 1.98 -17.55 -5.71
C ARG A 162 2.13 -17.39 -4.20
N SER A 163 1.65 -16.31 -3.64
CA SER A 163 1.69 -16.07 -2.19
C SER A 163 0.84 -17.05 -1.42
N ALA A 164 -0.37 -17.38 -1.91
CA ALA A 164 -1.25 -18.38 -1.33
C ALA A 164 -0.63 -19.77 -1.34
N VAL A 165 -0.04 -20.20 -2.46
CA VAL A 165 0.67 -21.49 -2.57
C VAL A 165 1.83 -21.54 -1.58
N TYR A 166 2.65 -20.48 -1.52
CA TYR A 166 3.76 -20.40 -0.58
C TYR A 166 3.29 -20.51 0.88
N TYR A 167 2.25 -19.77 1.25
CA TYR A 167 1.65 -19.83 2.58
C TYR A 167 1.15 -21.23 2.93
N ILE A 168 0.38 -21.87 2.05
CA ILE A 168 -0.17 -23.22 2.28
C ILE A 168 0.96 -24.23 2.50
N PHE A 169 1.99 -24.23 1.64
CA PHE A 169 3.08 -25.19 1.74
C PHE A 169 4.00 -24.99 2.96
N HIS A 170 3.97 -23.79 3.57
CA HIS A 170 4.77 -23.51 4.77
C HIS A 170 3.97 -23.65 6.08
N GLN A 171 2.69 -24.03 6.01
CA GLN A 171 1.92 -24.33 7.23
C GLN A 171 2.45 -25.61 7.90
N PRO A 172 2.74 -25.61 9.20
CA PRO A 172 3.25 -26.79 9.92
C PRO A 172 2.34 -28.02 9.79
N GLU A 173 1.03 -27.80 9.68
CA GLU A 173 0.04 -28.88 9.53
C GLU A 173 0.14 -29.57 8.16
N VAL A 174 0.34 -28.80 7.09
CA VAL A 174 0.52 -29.33 5.74
C VAL A 174 1.84 -30.10 5.63
N LEU A 175 2.91 -29.58 6.24
CA LEU A 175 4.21 -30.25 6.27
C LEU A 175 4.16 -31.57 7.05
N ARG A 176 3.41 -31.65 8.16
CA ARG A 176 3.23 -32.87 8.94
C ARG A 176 2.46 -33.94 8.19
N ASN A 177 1.41 -33.56 7.45
CA ASN A 177 0.57 -34.50 6.72
C ASN A 177 1.24 -35.06 5.45
N ASN A 178 2.22 -34.34 4.88
CA ASN A 178 2.96 -34.78 3.69
C ASN A 178 4.30 -35.49 3.99
N SER A 179 4.70 -35.57 5.26
CA SER A 179 5.92 -36.31 5.67
C SER A 179 5.68 -37.80 6.00
N VAL A 180 4.51 -38.33 5.68
CA VAL A 180 4.10 -39.73 5.93
C VAL A 180 3.76 -40.44 4.62
N ALA A 181 4.54 -40.18 3.57
CA ALA A 181 4.48 -40.97 2.33
C ALA A 181 5.85 -41.50 1.97
#